data_efb18335b03df1bab553f71e44a16b80
#
_entry.id   efb18335b03df1bab553f71e44a16b80
#
_cell.length_a   1.000
_cell.length_b   1.000
_cell.length_c   1.000
_cell.angle_alpha   90.00
_cell.angle_beta   90.00
_cell.angle_gamma   90.00
#
_symmetry.space_group_name_H-M   'P 1'
#
loop_
_entity.id
_entity.type
_entity.pdbx_description
1 polymer ?
#
loop_
_entity_poly.entity_id
_entity_poly.type
_entity_poly.pdbx_seq_one_letter_code
_entity_poly.pdbx_strand_id
1 'polypeptide(L)'
;MGKIGIIGVGQSAFVRTYPGSLKELAFEGFKEAVQDAEITSKEIDASIVCSAPEYDKQRSPAGIVAEYLGLNPQPTFYVETLCSSSSTGLKLAYSLVKSGLHDCVAVVGVQKMSEISSAESQERMGRGTDIQWESPFGTMMPAYYALFAQAHMDKYGTTPEDLSLIRLKSSFYGRLN
;
A
#
# COMPACT_ATOMS: atom_id res chain seq x y z
N MET A 1 -23.97 -16.16 9.04
CA MET A 1 -23.09 -15.13 8.41
C MET A 1 -21.96 -15.85 7.72
N GLY A 2 -21.81 -15.70 6.39
CA GLY A 2 -20.76 -16.36 5.63
C GLY A 2 -19.36 -15.92 6.06
N LYS A 3 -18.37 -16.78 5.80
CA LYS A 3 -16.95 -16.42 5.92
C LYS A 3 -16.58 -15.55 4.72
N ILE A 4 -15.74 -14.53 4.96
CA ILE A 4 -15.14 -13.70 3.92
C ILE A 4 -13.70 -14.17 3.77
N GLY A 5 -13.26 -14.37 2.54
CA GLY A 5 -11.92 -14.83 2.22
C GLY A 5 -11.22 -13.93 1.20
N ILE A 6 -9.92 -14.03 1.13
CA ILE A 6 -9.10 -13.55 0.02
C ILE A 6 -9.06 -14.70 -1.00
N ILE A 7 -9.45 -14.42 -2.23
CA ILE A 7 -9.58 -15.41 -3.30
C ILE A 7 -8.43 -15.35 -4.30
N GLY A 8 -7.68 -14.25 -4.36
CA GLY A 8 -6.54 -14.10 -5.23
C GLY A 8 -5.58 -13.03 -4.72
N VAL A 9 -4.30 -13.24 -4.97
CA VAL A 9 -3.22 -12.32 -4.63
C VAL A 9 -2.29 -12.14 -5.83
N GLY A 10 -1.70 -10.96 -5.95
CA GLY A 10 -0.74 -10.67 -7.00
C GLY A 10 0.18 -9.52 -6.62
N GLN A 11 1.38 -9.53 -7.13
CA GLN A 11 2.42 -8.57 -6.80
C GLN A 11 3.33 -8.31 -8.00
N SER A 12 3.53 -7.06 -8.33
CA SER A 12 4.56 -6.69 -9.30
C SER A 12 5.97 -6.92 -8.75
N ALA A 13 6.96 -7.05 -9.63
CA ALA A 13 8.36 -7.03 -9.22
C ALA A 13 8.71 -5.69 -8.54
N PHE A 14 9.50 -5.74 -7.47
CA PHE A 14 10.05 -4.54 -6.83
C PHE A 14 11.29 -4.07 -7.60
N VAL A 15 11.13 -2.97 -8.31
CA VAL A 15 12.19 -2.40 -9.15
C VAL A 15 12.50 -0.96 -8.71
N ARG A 16 13.75 -0.55 -8.90
CA ARG A 16 14.17 0.82 -8.60
C ARG A 16 13.46 1.85 -9.49
N THR A 17 13.27 1.52 -10.76
CA THR A 17 12.60 2.37 -11.76
C THR A 17 11.69 1.49 -12.59
N TYR A 18 10.43 1.85 -12.65
CA TYR A 18 9.45 1.18 -13.50
C TYR A 18 9.24 2.02 -14.78
N PRO A 19 9.46 1.47 -15.97
CA PRO A 19 9.42 2.23 -17.22
C PRO A 19 8.00 2.68 -17.62
N GLY A 20 6.97 2.03 -17.12
CA GLY A 20 5.59 2.34 -17.40
C GLY A 20 4.98 3.36 -16.43
N SER A 21 3.72 3.68 -16.65
CA SER A 21 2.91 4.55 -15.81
C SER A 21 2.47 3.86 -14.51
N LEU A 22 1.89 4.64 -13.57
CA LEU A 22 1.33 4.12 -12.33
C LEU A 22 0.26 3.05 -12.57
N LYS A 23 -0.62 3.27 -13.55
CA LYS A 23 -1.70 2.33 -13.91
C LYS A 23 -1.17 1.01 -14.48
N GLU A 24 -0.10 1.07 -15.27
CA GLU A 24 0.57 -0.13 -15.80
C GLU A 24 1.25 -0.92 -14.68
N LEU A 25 1.89 -0.24 -13.73
CA LEU A 25 2.44 -0.89 -12.55
C LEU A 25 1.34 -1.57 -11.72
N ALA A 26 0.19 -0.91 -11.52
CA ALA A 26 -0.95 -1.51 -10.84
C ALA A 26 -1.49 -2.74 -11.59
N PHE A 27 -1.48 -2.71 -12.91
CA PHE A 27 -1.95 -3.82 -13.75
C PHE A 27 -1.12 -5.09 -13.58
N GLU A 28 0.20 -4.98 -13.36
CA GLU A 28 1.06 -6.16 -13.16
C GLU A 28 0.57 -7.02 -11.99
N GLY A 29 0.39 -6.41 -10.81
CA GLY A 29 -0.12 -7.14 -9.65
C GLY A 29 -1.59 -7.54 -9.78
N PHE A 30 -2.41 -6.67 -10.38
CA PHE A 30 -3.84 -6.97 -10.60
C PHE A 30 -4.04 -8.18 -11.50
N LYS A 31 -3.30 -8.25 -12.61
CA LYS A 31 -3.34 -9.37 -13.55
C LYS A 31 -3.05 -10.70 -12.85
N GLU A 32 -2.01 -10.73 -12.03
CA GLU A 32 -1.65 -11.92 -11.26
C GLU A 32 -2.76 -12.30 -10.27
N ALA A 33 -3.30 -11.33 -9.53
CA ALA A 33 -4.38 -11.59 -8.57
C ALA A 33 -5.65 -12.15 -9.22
N VAL A 34 -6.03 -11.65 -10.39
CA VAL A 34 -7.19 -12.13 -11.16
C VAL A 34 -6.94 -13.54 -11.69
N GLN A 35 -5.71 -13.84 -12.11
CA GLN A 35 -5.31 -15.19 -12.53
C GLN A 35 -5.32 -16.18 -11.38
N ASP A 36 -4.79 -15.78 -10.21
CA ASP A 36 -4.77 -16.61 -9.00
C ASP A 36 -6.19 -16.91 -8.50
N ALA A 37 -7.10 -15.93 -8.62
CA ALA A 37 -8.52 -16.09 -8.26
C ALA A 37 -9.32 -16.91 -9.28
N GLU A 38 -8.79 -17.14 -10.48
CA GLU A 38 -9.49 -17.77 -11.62
C GLU A 38 -10.79 -17.02 -12.03
N ILE A 39 -10.78 -15.68 -11.90
CA ILE A 39 -11.91 -14.80 -12.26
C ILE A 39 -11.52 -13.82 -13.38
N THR A 40 -12.47 -13.01 -13.80
CA THR A 40 -12.29 -11.87 -14.70
C THR A 40 -12.59 -10.54 -13.99
N SER A 41 -12.13 -9.41 -14.55
CA SER A 41 -12.46 -8.09 -14.00
C SER A 41 -13.98 -7.81 -13.95
N LYS A 42 -14.79 -8.49 -14.74
CA LYS A 42 -16.26 -8.34 -14.78
C LYS A 42 -16.95 -8.90 -13.54
N GLU A 43 -16.31 -9.79 -12.82
CA GLU A 43 -16.83 -10.40 -11.58
C GLU A 43 -16.52 -9.56 -10.34
N ILE A 44 -15.71 -8.50 -10.51
CA ILE A 44 -15.37 -7.55 -9.46
C ILE A 44 -16.42 -6.43 -9.50
N ASP A 45 -17.13 -6.23 -8.41
CA ASP A 45 -18.25 -5.28 -8.32
C ASP A 45 -17.92 -4.01 -7.52
N ALA A 46 -16.72 -3.92 -6.95
CA ALA A 46 -16.14 -2.69 -6.41
C ALA A 46 -14.61 -2.75 -6.39
N SER A 47 -13.95 -1.60 -6.33
CA SER A 47 -12.52 -1.52 -6.20
C SER A 47 -12.08 -0.46 -5.18
N ILE A 48 -10.93 -0.71 -4.57
CA ILE A 48 -10.29 0.20 -3.62
C ILE A 48 -8.85 0.39 -4.07
N VAL A 49 -8.50 1.61 -4.45
CA VAL A 49 -7.13 1.97 -4.79
C VAL A 49 -6.48 2.62 -3.57
N CYS A 50 -5.34 2.08 -3.17
CA CYS A 50 -4.57 2.53 -2.02
C CYS A 50 -3.24 3.10 -2.49
N SER A 51 -2.98 4.34 -2.18
CA SER A 51 -1.74 5.03 -2.56
C SER A 51 -1.50 6.22 -1.64
N ALA A 52 -0.27 6.70 -1.62
CA ALA A 52 0.07 7.99 -1.03
C ALA A 52 0.39 8.98 -2.17
N PRO A 53 -0.53 9.88 -2.53
CA PRO A 53 -0.51 10.62 -3.82
C PRO A 53 0.64 11.60 -3.97
N GLU A 54 1.26 12.00 -2.88
CA GLU A 54 2.35 12.99 -2.92
C GLU A 54 3.65 12.47 -3.55
N TYR A 55 3.77 11.16 -3.81
CA TYR A 55 4.99 10.57 -4.38
C TYR A 55 5.00 10.52 -5.90
N ASP A 56 3.86 10.77 -6.54
CA ASP A 56 3.81 10.90 -7.99
C ASP A 56 2.98 12.12 -8.41
N LYS A 57 3.00 12.41 -9.70
CA LYS A 57 2.30 13.58 -10.26
C LYS A 57 0.83 13.32 -10.56
N GLN A 58 0.37 12.08 -10.40
CA GLN A 58 -0.99 11.70 -10.74
C GLN A 58 -1.98 12.13 -9.65
N ARG A 59 -2.90 13.00 -10.00
CA ARG A 59 -4.06 13.30 -9.17
C ARG A 59 -5.16 12.28 -9.41
N SER A 60 -5.92 11.96 -8.37
CA SER A 60 -7.05 11.01 -8.44
C SER A 60 -6.64 9.67 -9.05
N PRO A 61 -5.64 8.98 -8.51
CA PRO A 61 -5.12 7.76 -9.10
C PRO A 61 -6.18 6.66 -9.20
N ALA A 62 -7.18 6.67 -8.32
CA ALA A 62 -8.24 5.65 -8.28
C ALA A 62 -8.99 5.53 -9.60
N GLY A 63 -9.45 6.65 -10.17
CA GLY A 63 -10.20 6.63 -11.43
C GLY A 63 -9.40 6.09 -12.59
N ILE A 64 -8.14 6.55 -12.72
CA ILE A 64 -7.24 6.13 -13.81
C ILE A 64 -6.84 4.66 -13.69
N VAL A 65 -6.58 4.20 -12.47
CA VAL A 65 -6.26 2.80 -12.22
C VAL A 65 -7.48 1.94 -12.52
N ALA A 66 -8.64 2.25 -11.96
CA ALA A 66 -9.86 1.47 -12.19
C ALA A 66 -10.25 1.38 -13.67
N GLU A 67 -10.16 2.48 -14.40
CA GLU A 67 -10.39 2.49 -15.85
C GLU A 67 -9.44 1.55 -16.59
N TYR A 68 -8.15 1.63 -16.29
CA TYR A 68 -7.13 0.83 -16.96
C TYR A 68 -7.24 -0.67 -16.64
N LEU A 69 -7.69 -1.00 -15.43
CA LEU A 69 -7.93 -2.38 -14.99
C LEU A 69 -9.25 -2.97 -15.50
N GLY A 70 -10.05 -2.18 -16.23
CA GLY A 70 -11.35 -2.60 -16.75
C GLY A 70 -12.40 -2.81 -15.65
N LEU A 71 -12.35 -2.01 -14.59
CA LEU A 71 -13.25 -2.08 -13.44
C LEU A 71 -14.42 -1.08 -13.53
N ASN A 72 -14.43 -0.20 -14.54
CA ASN A 72 -15.56 0.68 -14.79
C ASN A 72 -16.75 -0.12 -15.40
N PRO A 73 -18.00 0.24 -15.07
CA PRO A 73 -18.45 1.42 -14.29
C PRO A 73 -18.62 1.15 -12.78
N GLN A 74 -17.98 0.15 -12.23
CA GLN A 74 -18.14 -0.21 -10.83
C GLN A 74 -17.61 0.88 -9.87
N PRO A 75 -18.16 0.98 -8.65
CA PRO A 75 -17.69 1.91 -7.64
C PRO A 75 -16.20 1.73 -7.34
N THR A 76 -15.48 2.84 -7.31
CA THR A 76 -14.05 2.86 -6.96
C THR A 76 -13.82 3.82 -5.80
N PHE A 77 -13.17 3.33 -4.77
CA PHE A 77 -12.78 4.11 -3.59
C PHE A 77 -11.29 4.42 -3.63
N TYR A 78 -10.92 5.58 -3.10
CA TYR A 78 -9.53 5.92 -2.86
C TYR A 78 -9.26 5.93 -1.35
N VAL A 79 -8.21 5.24 -0.93
CA VAL A 79 -7.81 5.17 0.47
C VAL A 79 -6.37 5.64 0.62
N GLU A 80 -6.20 6.66 1.45
CA GLU A 80 -4.91 7.21 1.84
C GLU A 80 -4.86 7.28 3.36
N THR A 81 -3.96 6.56 3.97
CA THR A 81 -3.58 6.58 5.39
C THR A 81 -2.08 6.31 5.53
N LEU A 82 -1.29 6.97 4.71
CA LEU A 82 0.17 6.80 4.62
C LEU A 82 0.57 5.32 4.44
N CYS A 83 1.51 4.84 5.25
CA CYS A 83 2.03 3.47 5.18
C CYS A 83 0.96 2.39 5.48
N SER A 84 -0.18 2.75 6.07
CA SER A 84 -1.29 1.84 6.38
C SER A 84 -2.41 1.82 5.34
N SER A 85 -2.26 2.53 4.21
CA SER A 85 -3.32 2.67 3.19
C SER A 85 -3.87 1.32 2.74
N SER A 86 -3.02 0.36 2.41
CA SER A 86 -3.47 -0.96 1.97
C SER A 86 -4.15 -1.78 3.08
N SER A 87 -3.69 -1.68 4.32
CA SER A 87 -4.35 -2.33 5.46
C SER A 87 -5.73 -1.72 5.73
N THR A 88 -5.86 -0.41 5.60
CA THR A 88 -7.13 0.31 5.68
C THR A 88 -8.05 -0.08 4.52
N GLY A 89 -7.51 -0.20 3.31
CA GLY A 89 -8.24 -0.70 2.13
C GLY A 89 -8.78 -2.11 2.32
N LEU A 90 -7.98 -3.03 2.84
CA LEU A 90 -8.44 -4.38 3.18
C LEU A 90 -9.55 -4.37 4.25
N LYS A 91 -9.43 -3.51 5.25
CA LYS A 91 -10.48 -3.33 6.26
C LYS A 91 -11.79 -2.80 5.64
N LEU A 92 -11.69 -1.86 4.72
CA LEU A 92 -12.83 -1.33 3.99
C LEU A 92 -13.47 -2.41 3.11
N ALA A 93 -12.67 -3.16 2.33
CA ALA A 93 -13.16 -4.27 1.51
C ALA A 93 -13.91 -5.31 2.35
N TYR A 94 -13.32 -5.71 3.49
CA TYR A 94 -14.01 -6.59 4.43
C TYR A 94 -15.37 -6.03 4.85
N SER A 95 -15.44 -4.73 5.14
CA SER A 95 -16.69 -4.08 5.58
C SER A 95 -17.75 -4.03 4.48
N LEU A 96 -17.34 -3.76 3.24
CA LEU A 96 -18.21 -3.73 2.06
C LEU A 96 -18.81 -5.11 1.78
N VAL A 97 -17.98 -6.15 1.77
CA VAL A 97 -18.46 -7.53 1.58
C VAL A 97 -19.30 -8.00 2.77
N LYS A 98 -18.89 -7.66 3.99
CA LYS A 98 -19.61 -8.05 5.21
C LYS A 98 -21.00 -7.44 5.31
N SER A 99 -21.17 -6.23 4.82
CA SER A 99 -22.48 -5.55 4.77
C SER A 99 -23.41 -6.07 3.69
N GLY A 100 -22.90 -6.86 2.74
CA GLY A 100 -23.64 -7.35 1.57
C GLY A 100 -23.85 -6.28 0.49
N LEU A 101 -23.11 -5.17 0.54
CA LEU A 101 -23.14 -4.14 -0.50
C LEU A 101 -22.41 -4.60 -1.76
N HIS A 102 -21.38 -5.42 -1.59
CA HIS A 102 -20.55 -5.96 -2.66
C HIS A 102 -20.19 -7.42 -2.37
N ASP A 103 -20.06 -8.21 -3.42
CA ASP A 103 -19.70 -9.63 -3.33
C ASP A 103 -18.20 -9.86 -3.56
N CYS A 104 -17.59 -9.10 -4.48
CA CYS A 104 -16.19 -9.24 -4.87
C CYS A 104 -15.51 -7.87 -5.00
N VAL A 105 -14.57 -7.58 -4.10
CA VAL A 105 -13.89 -6.28 -4.01
C VAL A 105 -12.41 -6.43 -4.30
N ALA A 106 -11.90 -5.72 -5.32
CA ALA A 106 -10.47 -5.62 -5.57
C ALA A 106 -9.82 -4.55 -4.67
N VAL A 107 -8.70 -4.89 -4.03
CA VAL A 107 -7.86 -3.93 -3.30
C VAL A 107 -6.52 -3.82 -4.02
N VAL A 108 -6.20 -2.65 -4.54
CA VAL A 108 -5.01 -2.39 -5.35
C VAL A 108 -4.15 -1.36 -4.66
N GLY A 109 -3.00 -1.77 -4.13
CA GLY A 109 -1.97 -0.86 -3.61
C GLY A 109 -0.94 -0.55 -4.68
N VAL A 110 -0.68 0.72 -4.96
CA VAL A 110 0.29 1.12 -5.98
C VAL A 110 1.00 2.40 -5.61
N GLN A 111 2.33 2.43 -5.83
CA GLN A 111 3.17 3.60 -5.56
C GLN A 111 4.46 3.57 -6.39
N LYS A 112 4.87 4.73 -6.89
CA LYS A 112 6.13 4.93 -7.64
C LYS A 112 7.10 5.86 -6.89
N MET A 113 7.22 5.67 -5.59
CA MET A 113 8.02 6.51 -4.69
C MET A 113 9.51 6.55 -5.06
N SER A 114 10.04 5.52 -5.68
CA SER A 114 11.45 5.45 -6.10
C SER A 114 11.80 6.36 -7.29
N GLU A 115 10.83 7.01 -7.90
CA GLU A 115 11.04 7.94 -9.02
C GLU A 115 11.37 9.38 -8.58
N ILE A 116 11.21 9.69 -7.30
CA ILE A 116 11.67 10.95 -6.72
C ILE A 116 12.99 10.77 -5.97
N SER A 117 13.68 11.88 -5.70
CA SER A 117 14.92 11.83 -4.94
C SER A 117 14.69 11.36 -3.51
N SER A 118 15.72 10.75 -2.88
CA SER A 118 15.62 10.35 -1.48
C SER A 118 15.32 11.52 -0.54
N ALA A 119 15.88 12.69 -0.80
CA ALA A 119 15.62 13.90 -0.02
C ALA A 119 14.16 14.34 -0.12
N GLU A 120 13.63 14.40 -1.34
CA GLU A 120 12.22 14.73 -1.58
C GLU A 120 11.27 13.69 -0.98
N SER A 121 11.61 12.40 -1.08
CA SER A 121 10.84 11.33 -0.46
C SER A 121 10.78 11.49 1.07
N GLN A 122 11.91 11.82 1.72
CA GLN A 122 11.94 12.05 3.16
C GLN A 122 11.14 13.29 3.57
N GLU A 123 11.24 14.38 2.81
CA GLU A 123 10.44 15.58 3.04
C GLU A 123 8.94 15.29 2.96
N ARG A 124 8.51 14.59 1.91
CA ARG A 124 7.10 14.23 1.72
C ARG A 124 6.58 13.28 2.80
N MET A 125 7.38 12.29 3.20
CA MET A 125 7.06 11.44 4.35
C MET A 125 6.94 12.24 5.65
N GLY A 126 7.80 13.24 5.86
CA GLY A 126 7.77 14.12 7.01
C GLY A 126 6.47 14.92 7.13
N ARG A 127 5.78 15.19 6.03
CA ARG A 127 4.46 15.84 6.03
C ARG A 127 3.34 14.97 6.62
N GLY A 128 3.58 13.70 6.85
CA GLY A 128 2.68 12.82 7.59
C GLY A 128 2.70 13.03 9.11
N THR A 129 3.57 13.91 9.61
CA THR A 129 3.62 14.37 11.00
C THR A 129 2.95 15.74 11.12
N ASP A 130 2.95 16.33 12.32
CA ASP A 130 2.47 17.71 12.49
C ASP A 130 3.42 18.67 11.77
N ILE A 131 2.93 19.29 10.68
CA ILE A 131 3.73 20.18 9.83
C ILE A 131 4.09 21.50 10.51
N GLN A 132 3.42 21.87 11.59
CA GLN A 132 3.68 23.11 12.32
C GLN A 132 4.63 22.88 13.50
N TRP A 133 4.53 21.75 14.17
CA TRP A 133 5.22 21.49 15.42
C TRP A 133 6.32 20.41 15.33
N GLU A 134 6.28 19.54 14.34
CA GLU A 134 7.23 18.44 14.21
C GLU A 134 8.11 18.56 12.96
N SER A 135 7.50 18.80 11.82
CA SER A 135 8.22 18.90 10.54
C SER A 135 9.32 19.97 10.51
N PRO A 136 9.17 21.18 11.12
CA PRO A 136 10.21 22.19 11.11
C PRO A 136 11.50 21.79 11.83
N PHE A 137 11.47 20.81 12.70
CA PHE A 137 12.65 20.28 13.40
C PHE A 137 13.41 19.22 12.59
N GLY A 138 13.06 19.02 11.32
CA GLY A 138 13.74 18.08 10.44
C GLY A 138 13.44 16.61 10.76
N THR A 139 12.29 16.36 11.34
CA THR A 139 11.86 14.99 11.66
C THR A 139 11.63 14.18 10.40
N MET A 140 12.29 13.05 10.31
CA MET A 140 12.11 12.06 9.25
C MET A 140 11.61 10.74 9.85
N MET A 141 10.82 10.00 9.10
CA MET A 141 10.18 8.77 9.58
C MET A 141 11.14 7.78 10.23
N PRO A 142 12.34 7.50 9.70
CA PRO A 142 13.29 6.61 10.37
C PRO A 142 13.68 7.06 11.77
N ALA A 143 13.79 8.38 12.03
CA ALA A 143 14.10 8.91 13.35
C ALA A 143 12.95 8.66 14.35
N TYR A 144 11.70 8.84 13.94
CA TYR A 144 10.54 8.49 14.78
C TYR A 144 10.52 7.01 15.15
N TYR A 145 10.74 6.14 14.16
CA TYR A 145 10.78 4.71 14.43
C TYR A 145 11.95 4.31 15.33
N ALA A 146 13.08 5.01 15.26
CA ALA A 146 14.18 4.82 16.20
C ALA A 146 13.79 5.21 17.63
N LEU A 147 13.05 6.31 17.82
CA LEU A 147 12.50 6.70 19.13
C LEU A 147 11.51 5.66 19.66
N PHE A 148 10.62 5.15 18.80
CA PHE A 148 9.69 4.09 19.19
C PHE A 148 10.42 2.79 19.56
N ALA A 149 11.44 2.43 18.80
CA ALA A 149 12.27 1.26 19.10
C ALA A 149 12.99 1.43 20.46
N GLN A 150 13.56 2.60 20.73
CA GLN A 150 14.19 2.88 22.02
C GLN A 150 13.19 2.76 23.17
N ALA A 151 12.03 3.40 23.06
CA ALA A 151 10.99 3.30 24.08
C ALA A 151 10.49 1.87 24.29
N HIS A 152 10.44 1.07 23.22
CA HIS A 152 10.07 -0.34 23.30
C HIS A 152 11.15 -1.18 24.00
N MET A 153 12.41 -0.94 23.68
CA MET A 153 13.53 -1.59 24.34
C MET A 153 13.55 -1.29 25.85
N ASP A 154 13.37 -0.02 26.21
CA ASP A 154 13.34 0.42 27.61
C ASP A 154 12.18 -0.21 28.39
N LYS A 155 11.01 -0.34 27.75
CA LYS A 155 9.79 -0.84 28.40
C LYS A 155 9.72 -2.37 28.48
N TYR A 156 10.18 -3.06 27.45
CA TYR A 156 9.97 -4.50 27.28
C TYR A 156 11.26 -5.32 27.27
N GLY A 157 12.43 -4.70 27.33
CA GLY A 157 13.73 -5.39 27.30
C GLY A 157 14.09 -5.98 25.92
N THR A 158 13.42 -5.52 24.84
CA THR A 158 13.79 -5.91 23.47
C THR A 158 15.21 -5.46 23.17
N THR A 159 15.97 -6.30 22.50
CA THR A 159 17.39 -6.03 22.19
C THR A 159 17.57 -5.58 20.73
N PRO A 160 18.72 -4.95 20.39
CA PRO A 160 19.07 -4.69 18.99
C PRO A 160 19.14 -5.98 18.14
N GLU A 161 19.51 -7.11 18.75
CA GLU A 161 19.56 -8.42 18.12
C GLU A 161 18.15 -8.87 17.69
N ASP A 162 17.13 -8.69 18.54
CA ASP A 162 15.74 -8.99 18.22
C ASP A 162 15.26 -8.20 17.00
N LEU A 163 15.58 -6.90 16.94
CA LEU A 163 15.29 -6.04 15.80
C LEU A 163 16.00 -6.52 14.53
N SER A 164 17.24 -6.98 14.66
CA SER A 164 18.04 -7.51 13.56
C SER A 164 17.44 -8.79 12.98
N LEU A 165 16.84 -9.65 13.79
CA LEU A 165 16.13 -10.86 13.33
C LEU A 165 14.95 -10.53 12.40
N ILE A 166 14.19 -9.45 12.71
CA ILE A 166 13.10 -8.97 11.84
C ILE A 166 13.66 -8.55 10.48
N ARG A 167 14.78 -7.84 10.47
CA ARG A 167 15.45 -7.40 9.24
C ARG A 167 15.94 -8.58 8.41
N LEU A 168 16.56 -9.57 9.05
CA LEU A 168 17.03 -10.80 8.40
C LEU A 168 15.87 -11.54 7.73
N LYS A 169 14.77 -11.74 8.45
CA LYS A 169 13.57 -12.37 7.91
C LYS A 169 13.04 -11.62 6.68
N SER A 170 12.89 -10.30 6.78
CA SER A 170 12.40 -9.48 5.67
C SER A 170 13.32 -9.52 4.45
N SER A 171 14.63 -9.50 4.65
CA SER A 171 15.61 -9.64 3.55
C SER A 171 15.58 -11.02 2.92
N PHE A 172 15.36 -12.08 3.73
CA PHE A 172 15.26 -13.44 3.20
C PHE A 172 14.09 -13.57 2.24
N TYR A 173 12.91 -13.07 2.60
CA TYR A 173 11.74 -13.13 1.73
C TYR A 173 11.81 -12.12 0.58
N GLY A 174 12.35 -10.92 0.81
CA GLY A 174 12.49 -9.91 -0.24
C GLY A 174 13.36 -10.34 -1.43
N ARG A 175 14.28 -11.30 -1.26
CA ARG A 175 15.08 -11.85 -2.36
C ARG A 175 14.30 -12.80 -3.28
N LEU A 176 13.10 -13.20 -2.89
CA LEU A 176 12.26 -14.13 -3.66
C LEU A 176 11.35 -13.41 -4.67
N ASN A 177 11.28 -12.08 -4.57
CA ASN A 177 10.51 -11.24 -5.51
C ASN A 177 11.29 -10.86 -6.77
#